data_a8fa2f75997e4e71d3c24ec937a427eb
#
_entry.id   a8fa2f75997e4e71d3c24ec937a427eb
#
_cell.length_a   1.000
_cell.length_b   1.000
_cell.length_c   1.000
_cell.angle_alpha   90.00
_cell.angle_beta   90.00
_cell.angle_gamma   90.00
#
_symmetry.space_group_name_H-M   'P 1'
#
loop_
_entity.id
_entity.type
_entity.pdbx_description
1 polymer ?
#
loop_
_entity_poly.entity_id
_entity_poly.type
_entity_poly.pdbx_seq_one_letter_code
_entity_poly.pdbx_strand_id
1 'polypeptide(L)'
;HLYFNDLRKFGWIKVLDEDGLEQEVSKLGPEIEWPEFTFEYFVKALHSKARTKVKTVLMEQSLIAGIGNIYSDETLFKAKVLPTRLVKDLSEGELRSIYDSISPVLELAIEHGGTSLKDYRRLDGGQGDYLHFANVYHRASQPCKVCKTTIERTVVNGRSAHFCPNCQR
;
A
#
# COMPACT_ATOMS: atom_id res chain seq x y z
N HIS A 1 15.85 -6.27 -28.82
CA HIS A 1 16.68 -5.63 -27.77
C HIS A 1 15.77 -5.37 -26.56
N LEU A 2 16.27 -5.69 -25.36
CA LEU A 2 15.63 -5.35 -24.08
C LEU A 2 16.39 -4.16 -23.48
N TYR A 3 15.66 -3.09 -23.17
CA TYR A 3 16.21 -1.91 -22.52
C TYR A 3 15.71 -1.84 -21.08
N PHE A 4 16.62 -1.70 -20.13
CA PHE A 4 16.32 -1.55 -18.72
C PHE A 4 16.82 -0.20 -18.23
N ASN A 5 15.89 0.69 -17.83
CA ASN A 5 16.22 2.01 -17.33
C ASN A 5 15.72 2.16 -15.89
N ASP A 6 16.62 2.18 -14.93
CA ASP A 6 16.32 2.43 -13.53
C ASP A 6 17.20 3.55 -12.98
N LEU A 7 16.62 4.74 -12.88
CA LEU A 7 17.29 5.94 -12.35
C LEU A 7 17.73 5.78 -10.89
N ARG A 8 17.02 4.98 -10.11
CA ARG A 8 17.32 4.76 -8.68
C ARG A 8 18.30 3.62 -8.43
N LYS A 9 18.58 2.80 -9.44
CA LYS A 9 19.51 1.66 -9.41
C LYS A 9 19.17 0.58 -8.35
N PHE A 10 17.89 0.39 -8.06
CA PHE A 10 17.39 -0.69 -7.18
C PHE A 10 16.82 -1.87 -7.94
N GLY A 11 16.50 -1.67 -9.21
CA GLY A 11 15.95 -2.70 -10.06
C GLY A 11 17.02 -3.70 -10.51
N TRP A 12 16.58 -4.89 -10.83
CA TRP A 12 17.40 -5.97 -11.35
C TRP A 12 16.62 -6.81 -12.36
N ILE A 13 17.33 -7.51 -13.21
CA ILE A 13 16.77 -8.50 -14.14
C ILE A 13 17.47 -9.82 -13.84
N LYS A 14 16.70 -10.88 -13.69
CA LYS A 14 17.19 -12.25 -13.59
C LYS A 14 16.65 -13.06 -14.77
N VAL A 15 17.50 -13.93 -15.32
CA VAL A 15 17.08 -15.00 -16.23
C VAL A 15 16.97 -16.25 -15.38
N LEU A 16 15.80 -16.84 -15.34
CA LEU A 16 15.46 -17.99 -14.50
C LEU A 16 14.84 -19.08 -15.37
N ASP A 17 14.98 -20.32 -14.99
CA ASP A 17 14.16 -21.44 -15.42
C ASP A 17 12.81 -21.44 -14.64
N GLU A 18 11.93 -22.38 -14.93
CA GLU A 18 10.61 -22.47 -14.29
C GLU A 18 10.73 -22.66 -12.78
N ASP A 19 11.63 -23.53 -12.32
CA ASP A 19 11.83 -23.78 -10.88
C ASP A 19 12.36 -22.54 -10.15
N GLY A 20 13.29 -21.82 -10.76
CA GLY A 20 13.83 -20.57 -10.23
C GLY A 20 12.78 -19.46 -10.18
N LEU A 21 11.89 -19.40 -11.17
CA LEU A 21 10.76 -18.46 -11.17
C LEU A 21 9.78 -18.77 -10.03
N GLU A 22 9.39 -20.03 -9.87
CA GLU A 22 8.51 -20.46 -8.78
C GLU A 22 9.11 -20.14 -7.41
N GLN A 23 10.42 -20.37 -7.21
CA GLN A 23 11.11 -20.00 -5.99
C GLN A 23 11.12 -18.48 -5.72
N GLU A 24 11.22 -17.63 -6.73
CA GLU A 24 11.18 -16.18 -6.54
C GLU A 24 9.75 -15.70 -6.26
N VAL A 25 8.75 -16.23 -6.96
CA VAL A 25 7.33 -15.88 -6.77
C VAL A 25 6.83 -16.34 -5.41
N SER A 26 7.21 -17.54 -4.95
CA SER A 26 6.80 -18.07 -3.63
C SER A 26 7.28 -17.26 -2.42
N LYS A 27 8.22 -16.32 -2.61
CA LYS A 27 8.64 -15.37 -1.56
C LYS A 27 7.63 -14.25 -1.34
N LEU A 28 6.70 -14.05 -2.27
CA LEU A 28 5.65 -13.05 -2.19
C LEU A 28 4.38 -13.66 -1.56
N GLY A 29 3.66 -12.85 -0.82
CA GLY A 29 2.31 -13.17 -0.40
C GLY A 29 1.34 -13.09 -1.59
N PRO A 30 0.09 -13.51 -1.40
CA PRO A 30 -0.94 -13.39 -2.43
C PRO A 30 -1.18 -11.93 -2.80
N GLU A 31 -1.48 -11.71 -4.06
CA GLU A 31 -2.04 -10.45 -4.53
C GLU A 31 -3.53 -10.38 -4.14
N ILE A 32 -4.04 -9.18 -4.01
CA ILE A 32 -5.41 -8.95 -3.52
C ILE A 32 -6.52 -9.51 -4.44
N GLU A 33 -6.23 -9.71 -5.72
CA GLU A 33 -7.16 -10.28 -6.71
C GLU A 33 -7.14 -11.81 -6.72
N TRP A 34 -6.21 -12.43 -6.00
CA TRP A 34 -6.11 -13.88 -5.96
C TRP A 34 -7.15 -14.50 -5.00
N PRO A 35 -7.71 -15.68 -5.34
CA PRO A 35 -8.68 -16.36 -4.48
C PRO A 35 -8.19 -16.67 -3.07
N GLU A 36 -6.87 -16.80 -2.90
CA GLU A 36 -6.21 -17.06 -1.63
C GLU A 36 -6.21 -15.85 -0.70
N PHE A 37 -6.41 -14.63 -1.21
CA PHE A 37 -6.47 -13.42 -0.40
C PHE A 37 -7.84 -13.26 0.26
N THR A 38 -8.18 -14.18 1.15
CA THR A 38 -9.41 -14.11 1.96
C THR A 38 -9.24 -13.24 3.19
N PHE A 39 -10.34 -12.87 3.83
CA PHE A 39 -10.29 -12.13 5.09
C PHE A 39 -9.58 -12.93 6.20
N GLU A 40 -9.80 -14.23 6.26
CA GLU A 40 -9.15 -15.13 7.20
C GLU A 40 -7.64 -15.16 6.99
N TYR A 41 -7.19 -15.23 5.72
CA TYR A 41 -5.78 -15.11 5.39
C TYR A 41 -5.22 -13.76 5.84
N PHE A 42 -5.91 -12.67 5.51
CA PHE A 42 -5.50 -11.30 5.88
C PHE A 42 -5.31 -11.15 7.39
N VAL A 43 -6.28 -11.57 8.18
CA VAL A 43 -6.20 -11.52 9.65
C VAL A 43 -5.02 -12.34 10.17
N LYS A 44 -4.83 -13.56 9.66
CA LYS A 44 -3.70 -14.43 10.04
C LYS A 44 -2.36 -13.77 9.68
N ALA A 45 -2.25 -13.22 8.48
CA ALA A 45 -1.04 -12.53 8.00
C ALA A 45 -0.71 -11.32 8.90
N LEU A 46 -1.68 -10.47 9.22
CA LEU A 46 -1.44 -9.33 10.11
C LEU A 46 -1.05 -9.79 11.51
N HIS A 47 -1.75 -10.75 12.09
CA HIS A 47 -1.48 -11.25 13.45
C HIS A 47 -0.13 -11.95 13.57
N SER A 48 0.47 -12.46 12.48
CA SER A 48 1.84 -12.99 12.50
C SER A 48 2.88 -11.93 12.91
N LYS A 49 2.51 -10.64 12.80
CA LYS A 49 3.32 -9.47 13.16
C LYS A 49 2.59 -8.58 14.19
N ALA A 50 1.89 -9.19 15.15
CA ALA A 50 0.98 -8.52 16.09
C ALA A 50 1.55 -7.28 16.80
N ARG A 51 2.86 -7.27 17.09
CA ARG A 51 3.55 -6.16 17.76
C ARG A 51 4.14 -5.12 16.80
N THR A 52 3.85 -5.23 15.51
CA THR A 52 4.30 -4.31 14.47
C THR A 52 3.20 -3.29 14.15
N LYS A 53 3.58 -2.10 13.71
CA LYS A 53 2.62 -1.09 13.25
C LYS A 53 1.90 -1.56 12.00
N VAL A 54 0.57 -1.37 11.95
CA VAL A 54 -0.28 -1.89 10.88
C VAL A 54 0.18 -1.46 9.49
N LYS A 55 0.58 -0.20 9.31
CA LYS A 55 1.14 0.27 8.04
C LYS A 55 2.33 -0.56 7.57
N THR A 56 3.25 -0.89 8.49
CA THR A 56 4.44 -1.67 8.16
C THR A 56 4.06 -3.07 7.67
N VAL A 57 3.08 -3.69 8.34
CA VAL A 57 2.63 -5.05 7.97
C VAL A 57 1.91 -5.06 6.63
N LEU A 58 1.08 -4.05 6.35
CA LEU A 58 0.42 -3.91 5.04
C LEU A 58 1.41 -3.77 3.88
N MET A 59 2.61 -3.25 4.13
CA MET A 59 3.66 -3.07 3.12
C MET A 59 4.61 -4.26 2.99
N GLU A 60 4.42 -5.30 3.79
CA GLU A 60 5.27 -6.50 3.80
C GLU A 60 4.89 -7.41 2.61
N GLN A 61 5.66 -7.33 1.53
CA GLN A 61 5.35 -8.03 0.28
C GLN A 61 5.34 -9.55 0.41
N SER A 62 6.00 -10.11 1.41
CA SER A 62 5.93 -11.54 1.72
C SER A 62 4.62 -11.96 2.40
N LEU A 63 3.84 -11.01 2.90
CA LEU A 63 2.52 -11.24 3.49
C LEU A 63 1.39 -10.84 2.55
N ILE A 64 1.50 -9.68 1.90
CA ILE A 64 0.50 -9.14 0.99
C ILE A 64 1.25 -8.46 -0.15
N ALA A 65 1.18 -9.02 -1.36
CA ALA A 65 1.82 -8.42 -2.51
C ALA A 65 1.01 -7.23 -3.06
N GLY A 66 1.71 -6.25 -3.63
CA GLY A 66 1.10 -5.12 -4.35
C GLY A 66 0.78 -3.88 -3.52
N ILE A 67 0.74 -3.95 -2.18
CA ILE A 67 0.49 -2.78 -1.34
C ILE A 67 1.82 -2.08 -1.00
N GLY A 68 1.99 -0.87 -1.52
CA GLY A 68 3.15 -0.02 -1.23
C GLY A 68 2.82 1.15 -0.30
N ASN A 69 3.77 2.09 -0.20
CA ASN A 69 3.68 3.23 0.72
C ASN A 69 2.46 4.14 0.48
N ILE A 70 2.07 4.31 -0.78
CA ILE A 70 0.96 5.18 -1.17
C ILE A 70 -0.36 4.52 -0.75
N TYR A 71 -0.57 3.31 -1.24
CA TYR A 71 -1.84 2.60 -1.06
C TYR A 71 -2.07 2.13 0.37
N SER A 72 -1.01 1.90 1.15
CA SER A 72 -1.16 1.64 2.60
C SER A 72 -1.69 2.88 3.35
N ASP A 73 -1.25 4.10 3.03
CA ASP A 73 -1.78 5.32 3.65
C ASP A 73 -3.26 5.54 3.26
N GLU A 74 -3.58 5.40 1.98
CA GLU A 74 -4.94 5.61 1.46
C GLU A 74 -5.93 4.55 1.99
N THR A 75 -5.51 3.28 2.04
CA THR A 75 -6.30 2.20 2.65
C THR A 75 -6.60 2.46 4.12
N LEU A 76 -5.59 2.84 4.90
CA LEU A 76 -5.75 3.15 6.32
C LEU A 76 -6.60 4.40 6.55
N PHE A 77 -6.52 5.40 5.68
CA PHE A 77 -7.41 6.56 5.73
C PHE A 77 -8.86 6.15 5.46
N LYS A 78 -9.12 5.35 4.43
CA LYS A 78 -10.45 4.85 4.08
C LYS A 78 -11.03 3.99 5.22
N ALA A 79 -10.21 3.16 5.84
CA ALA A 79 -10.56 2.32 6.99
C ALA A 79 -10.68 3.10 8.32
N LYS A 80 -10.29 4.38 8.36
CA LYS A 80 -10.27 5.24 9.56
C LYS A 80 -9.33 4.74 10.67
N VAL A 81 -8.25 4.06 10.32
CA VAL A 81 -7.25 3.51 11.25
C VAL A 81 -5.94 4.28 11.13
N LEU A 82 -5.35 4.68 12.26
CA LEU A 82 -4.05 5.37 12.28
C LEU A 82 -2.92 4.42 11.84
N PRO A 83 -1.98 4.89 10.99
CA PRO A 83 -0.88 4.06 10.49
C PRO A 83 0.12 3.61 11.56
N THR A 84 0.09 4.25 12.71
CA THR A 84 0.99 4.01 13.85
C THR A 84 0.47 2.96 14.83
N ARG A 85 -0.79 2.53 14.74
CA ARG A 85 -1.37 1.53 15.63
C ARG A 85 -0.69 0.18 15.45
N LEU A 86 -0.54 -0.55 16.55
CA LEU A 86 -0.06 -1.92 16.50
C LEU A 86 -1.19 -2.85 16.05
N VAL A 87 -0.85 -3.88 15.29
CA VAL A 87 -1.84 -4.85 14.81
C VAL A 87 -2.62 -5.48 15.97
N LYS A 88 -1.95 -5.81 17.08
CA LYS A 88 -2.60 -6.42 18.27
C LYS A 88 -3.67 -5.55 18.93
N ASP A 89 -3.64 -4.24 18.68
CA ASP A 89 -4.55 -3.25 19.27
C ASP A 89 -5.74 -2.94 18.33
N LEU A 90 -5.83 -3.64 17.20
CA LEU A 90 -6.94 -3.51 16.26
C LEU A 90 -8.07 -4.50 16.61
N SER A 91 -9.29 -4.01 16.62
CA SER A 91 -10.48 -4.85 16.70
C SER A 91 -10.72 -5.59 15.38
N GLU A 92 -11.50 -6.67 15.43
CA GLU A 92 -11.91 -7.40 14.23
C GLU A 92 -12.67 -6.52 13.22
N GLY A 93 -13.50 -5.58 13.71
CA GLY A 93 -14.20 -4.61 12.86
C GLY A 93 -13.25 -3.65 12.14
N GLU A 94 -12.16 -3.25 12.78
CA GLU A 94 -11.12 -2.43 12.15
C GLU A 94 -10.32 -3.24 11.12
N LEU A 95 -9.98 -4.50 11.43
CA LEU A 95 -9.33 -5.40 10.48
C LEU A 95 -10.22 -5.63 9.25
N ARG A 96 -11.53 -5.84 9.45
CA ARG A 96 -12.50 -5.95 8.35
C ARG A 96 -12.54 -4.66 7.53
N SER A 97 -12.60 -3.50 8.18
CA SER A 97 -12.62 -2.20 7.49
C SER A 97 -11.36 -1.96 6.67
N ILE A 98 -10.18 -2.39 7.16
CA ILE A 98 -8.93 -2.31 6.40
C ILE A 98 -9.02 -3.22 5.17
N TYR A 99 -9.38 -4.48 5.36
CA TYR A 99 -9.52 -5.46 4.28
C TYR A 99 -10.45 -4.97 3.17
N ASP A 100 -11.66 -4.53 3.52
CA ASP A 100 -12.68 -4.04 2.59
C ASP A 100 -12.26 -2.71 1.90
N SER A 101 -11.28 -2.01 2.45
CA SER A 101 -10.76 -0.75 1.89
C SER A 101 -9.66 -0.96 0.86
N ILE A 102 -9.03 -2.15 0.78
CA ILE A 102 -7.88 -2.40 -0.11
C ILE A 102 -8.31 -2.34 -1.57
N SER A 103 -9.26 -3.20 -1.99
CA SER A 103 -9.68 -3.30 -3.40
C SER A 103 -10.15 -1.96 -3.97
N PRO A 104 -11.07 -1.20 -3.31
CA PRO A 104 -11.52 0.07 -3.86
C PRO A 104 -10.43 1.15 -4.00
N VAL A 105 -9.37 1.09 -3.17
CA VAL A 105 -8.23 2.01 -3.29
C VAL A 105 -7.36 1.64 -4.49
N LEU A 106 -7.12 0.35 -4.71
CA LEU A 106 -6.29 -0.11 -5.83
C LEU A 106 -7.04 -0.04 -7.15
N GLU A 107 -8.33 -0.36 -7.19
CA GLU A 107 -9.19 -0.18 -8.37
C GLU A 107 -9.16 1.27 -8.86
N LEU A 108 -9.38 2.23 -7.95
CA LEU A 108 -9.28 3.66 -8.27
C LEU A 108 -7.88 4.02 -8.80
N ALA A 109 -6.83 3.43 -8.23
CA ALA A 109 -5.48 3.69 -8.68
C ALA A 109 -5.22 3.13 -10.09
N ILE A 110 -5.75 1.96 -10.40
CA ILE A 110 -5.66 1.33 -11.72
C ILE A 110 -6.43 2.16 -12.76
N GLU A 111 -7.66 2.57 -12.44
CA GLU A 111 -8.50 3.42 -13.29
C GLU A 111 -7.77 4.72 -13.69
N HIS A 112 -7.01 5.30 -12.75
CA HIS A 112 -6.24 6.52 -12.97
C HIS A 112 -4.78 6.28 -13.44
N GLY A 113 -4.46 5.08 -13.90
CA GLY A 113 -3.14 4.74 -14.46
C GLY A 113 -2.00 4.78 -13.45
N GLY A 114 -2.31 4.65 -12.16
CA GLY A 114 -1.34 4.64 -11.06
C GLY A 114 -0.81 6.03 -10.68
N THR A 115 0.27 6.05 -9.91
CA THR A 115 0.92 7.27 -9.44
C THR A 115 2.19 7.52 -10.23
N SER A 116 2.20 8.52 -11.08
CA SER A 116 3.42 9.03 -11.71
C SER A 116 3.98 10.17 -10.85
N LEU A 117 4.85 9.82 -9.92
CA LEU A 117 5.83 10.77 -9.38
C LEU A 117 6.92 10.93 -10.45
N LYS A 118 7.68 12.03 -10.42
CA LYS A 118 8.63 12.57 -11.41
C LYS A 118 9.32 11.58 -12.37
N ASP A 119 9.51 10.32 -11.97
CA ASP A 119 10.38 9.38 -12.69
C ASP A 119 9.63 8.15 -13.26
N TYR A 120 8.35 7.95 -12.93
CA TYR A 120 7.56 6.84 -13.47
C TYR A 120 6.80 7.29 -14.71
N ARG A 121 7.06 6.64 -15.84
CA ARG A 121 6.32 6.81 -17.08
C ARG A 121 5.78 5.45 -17.55
N ARG A 122 4.57 5.46 -18.06
CA ARG A 122 3.99 4.30 -18.74
C ARG A 122 4.70 4.06 -20.06
N LEU A 123 4.56 2.87 -20.63
CA LEU A 123 5.16 2.52 -21.94
C LEU A 123 4.70 3.45 -23.06
N ASP A 124 3.48 3.96 -22.98
CA ASP A 124 2.90 4.94 -23.91
C ASP A 124 3.37 6.40 -23.65
N GLY A 125 4.25 6.61 -22.66
CA GLY A 125 4.72 7.94 -22.24
C GLY A 125 3.72 8.71 -21.37
N GLY A 126 2.52 8.15 -21.14
CA GLY A 126 1.49 8.73 -20.29
C GLY A 126 1.88 8.74 -18.81
N GLN A 127 1.26 9.63 -18.06
CA GLN A 127 1.41 9.73 -16.62
C GLN A 127 0.09 9.33 -15.94
N GLY A 128 0.19 8.54 -14.86
CA GLY A 128 -0.95 8.32 -14.01
C GLY A 128 -1.26 9.53 -13.15
N ASP A 129 -2.53 9.80 -12.90
CA ASP A 129 -3.02 10.97 -12.18
C ASP A 129 -3.64 10.66 -10.81
N TYR A 130 -3.46 9.45 -10.30
CA TYR A 130 -4.04 9.02 -9.03
C TYR A 130 -3.79 9.99 -7.86
N LEU A 131 -2.67 10.73 -7.85
CA LEU A 131 -2.37 11.70 -6.78
C LEU A 131 -3.44 12.81 -6.65
N HIS A 132 -4.14 13.16 -7.70
CA HIS A 132 -5.25 14.12 -7.63
C HIS A 132 -6.42 13.58 -6.79
N PHE A 133 -6.57 12.26 -6.76
CA PHE A 133 -7.62 11.55 -6.01
C PHE A 133 -7.18 11.20 -4.59
N ALA A 134 -5.89 11.13 -4.31
CA ALA A 134 -5.35 10.80 -2.99
C ALA A 134 -5.97 11.67 -1.88
N ASN A 135 -6.31 11.05 -0.77
CA ASN A 135 -6.93 11.70 0.38
C ASN A 135 -5.91 12.23 1.37
N VAL A 136 -4.85 11.48 1.62
CA VAL A 136 -3.81 11.83 2.60
C VAL A 136 -2.40 11.80 2.03
N TYR A 137 -2.10 10.88 1.10
CA TYR A 137 -0.74 10.73 0.59
C TYR A 137 -0.29 11.99 -0.15
N HIS A 138 0.92 12.45 0.16
CA HIS A 138 1.54 13.67 -0.37
C HIS A 138 0.76 14.97 -0.08
N ARG A 139 -0.16 14.95 0.91
CA ARG A 139 -1.01 16.09 1.26
C ARG A 139 -0.74 16.65 2.66
N ALA A 140 0.45 16.39 3.23
CA ALA A 140 0.84 16.98 4.51
C ALA A 140 0.65 18.51 4.52
N SER A 141 0.16 19.04 5.62
CA SER A 141 -0.18 20.46 5.83
C SER A 141 -1.37 20.98 4.99
N GLN A 142 -2.04 20.13 4.20
CA GLN A 142 -3.28 20.48 3.50
C GLN A 142 -4.51 20.08 4.33
N PRO A 143 -5.67 20.72 4.10
CA PRO A 143 -6.91 20.31 4.77
C PRO A 143 -7.38 18.94 4.29
N CYS A 144 -7.83 18.11 5.21
CA CYS A 144 -8.49 16.85 4.92
C CYS A 144 -9.72 17.09 4.03
N LYS A 145 -9.89 16.27 2.99
CA LYS A 145 -11.03 16.38 2.07
C LYS A 145 -12.38 16.17 2.79
N VAL A 146 -12.38 15.36 3.87
CA VAL A 146 -13.60 14.99 4.63
C VAL A 146 -13.89 15.98 5.75
N CYS A 147 -12.96 16.19 6.69
CA CYS A 147 -13.22 16.93 7.94
C CYS A 147 -12.50 18.28 8.05
N LYS A 148 -11.71 18.67 7.04
CA LYS A 148 -10.93 19.89 6.96
C LYS A 148 -9.77 20.02 7.97
N THR A 149 -9.61 19.09 8.90
CA THR A 149 -8.44 19.03 9.78
C THR A 149 -7.17 18.87 8.95
N THR A 150 -6.09 19.49 9.37
CA THR A 150 -4.80 19.42 8.67
C THR A 150 -4.27 17.99 8.63
N ILE A 151 -3.89 17.52 7.43
CA ILE A 151 -3.22 16.23 7.24
C ILE A 151 -1.83 16.29 7.84
N GLU A 152 -1.52 15.31 8.66
CA GLU A 152 -0.22 15.15 9.30
C GLU A 152 0.66 14.14 8.57
N ARG A 153 1.97 14.26 8.79
CA ARG A 153 2.98 13.33 8.31
C ARG A 153 3.91 12.92 9.45
N THR A 154 4.13 11.62 9.55
CA THR A 154 5.13 11.05 10.46
C THR A 154 6.01 10.04 9.73
N VAL A 155 6.94 9.41 10.44
CA VAL A 155 7.77 8.32 9.92
C VAL A 155 7.41 7.02 10.63
N VAL A 156 7.11 5.99 9.85
CA VAL A 156 6.81 4.64 10.32
C VAL A 156 7.82 3.69 9.68
N ASN A 157 8.70 3.11 10.48
CA ASN A 157 9.75 2.18 10.04
C ASN A 157 10.52 2.67 8.77
N GLY A 158 11.00 3.92 8.82
CA GLY A 158 11.78 4.53 7.73
C GLY A 158 10.96 4.99 6.52
N ARG A 159 9.64 4.82 6.52
CA ARG A 159 8.73 5.29 5.46
C ARG A 159 7.84 6.41 5.96
N SER A 160 7.59 7.41 5.11
CA SER A 160 6.60 8.44 5.43
C SER A 160 5.21 7.83 5.53
N ALA A 161 4.44 8.29 6.51
CA ALA A 161 3.03 7.97 6.70
C ALA A 161 2.24 9.27 6.78
N HIS A 162 1.19 9.40 5.97
CA HIS A 162 0.30 10.55 5.93
C HIS A 162 -1.07 10.13 6.46
N PHE A 163 -1.67 10.94 7.30
CA PHE A 163 -2.94 10.60 7.92
C PHE A 163 -3.70 11.85 8.37
N CYS A 164 -5.00 11.71 8.56
CA CYS A 164 -5.84 12.71 9.18
C CYS A 164 -6.04 12.37 10.67
N PRO A 165 -5.54 13.18 11.63
CA PRO A 165 -5.64 12.85 13.05
C PRO A 165 -7.07 12.88 13.60
N ASN A 166 -8.02 13.46 12.87
CA ASN A 166 -9.42 13.49 13.27
C ASN A 166 -10.26 12.34 12.66
N CYS A 167 -9.96 11.94 11.41
CA CYS A 167 -10.71 10.88 10.76
C CYS A 167 -10.21 9.47 11.12
N GLN A 168 -8.96 9.34 11.53
CA GLN A 168 -8.31 8.06 11.85
C GLN A 168 -8.03 7.95 13.36
N ARG A 169 -8.21 6.76 13.90
CA ARG A 169 -8.05 6.48 15.34
C ARG A 169 -7.17 5.26 15.58
#